data_5f5d0f51c7dbadb83bbd608ae9192ff4
#
_entry.id   5f5d0f51c7dbadb83bbd608ae9192ff4
#
_cell.length_a   1.000
_cell.length_b   1.000
_cell.length_c   1.000
_cell.angle_alpha   90.00
_cell.angle_beta   90.00
_cell.angle_gamma   90.00
#
_symmetry.space_group_name_H-M   'P 1'
#
loop_
_entity.id
_entity.type
_entity.pdbx_description
1 polymer ?
#
loop_
_entity_poly.entity_id
_entity_poly.type
_entity_poly.pdbx_seq_one_letter_code
_entity_poly.pdbx_strand_id
1 'polypeptide(L)'
;GFYYTSLKVKADDIDHVNEVADVIRNMGYNVETNAEYLDSMKSQFAIVQAVLGGIGAVSLLVAAIGIANTMMMSIYERTKEIGVMKVLGCSLRNIREMFLLEAAFIGLLGGIAGNILSFVMSAAINIIVGSSGAMSMGTDSTISYIPWWLVLMSMVFAVLVGVLAGYFPAKRAMKLSPLAAIRNE
;
A
#
# COMPACT_ATOMS: atom_id res chain seq x y z
N GLY A 1 5.27 -51.91 -33.34
CA GLY A 1 6.13 -50.89 -32.71
C GLY A 1 5.29 -50.06 -31.78
N PHE A 2 5.78 -49.88 -30.56
CA PHE A 2 5.17 -48.98 -29.59
C PHE A 2 5.55 -47.55 -29.96
N TYR A 3 4.57 -46.67 -30.15
CA TYR A 3 4.78 -45.25 -30.38
C TYR A 3 4.43 -44.50 -29.09
N TYR A 4 5.35 -43.75 -28.55
CA TYR A 4 5.10 -42.87 -27.41
C TYR A 4 4.55 -41.55 -27.95
N THR A 5 3.39 -41.14 -27.47
CA THR A 5 2.73 -39.91 -27.88
C THR A 5 3.20 -38.70 -27.05
N SER A 6 3.69 -38.94 -25.83
CA SER A 6 4.24 -37.90 -24.95
C SER A 6 5.24 -38.52 -23.95
N LEU A 7 6.27 -37.76 -23.65
CA LEU A 7 7.28 -38.06 -22.62
C LEU A 7 7.28 -36.97 -21.59
N LYS A 8 7.31 -37.34 -20.32
CA LYS A 8 7.38 -36.38 -19.22
C LYS A 8 8.84 -36.36 -18.68
N VAL A 9 9.52 -35.24 -18.87
CA VAL A 9 10.87 -35.02 -18.36
C VAL A 9 10.76 -34.21 -17.09
N LYS A 10 11.48 -34.62 -16.03
CA LYS A 10 11.55 -33.91 -14.76
C LYS A 10 12.94 -33.29 -14.64
N ALA A 11 13.02 -31.95 -14.52
CA ALA A 11 14.25 -31.27 -14.20
C ALA A 11 14.47 -31.21 -12.67
N ASP A 12 15.73 -31.11 -12.24
CA ASP A 12 16.10 -31.07 -10.83
C ASP A 12 15.72 -29.73 -10.19
N ASP A 13 15.79 -28.64 -10.95
CA ASP A 13 15.45 -27.30 -10.47
C ASP A 13 14.61 -26.54 -11.51
N ILE A 14 13.77 -25.62 -11.01
CA ILE A 14 12.89 -24.77 -11.84
C ILE A 14 13.72 -23.87 -12.77
N ASP A 15 14.87 -23.39 -12.29
CA ASP A 15 15.74 -22.50 -13.06
C ASP A 15 16.39 -23.18 -14.28
N HIS A 16 16.57 -24.50 -14.23
CA HIS A 16 17.14 -25.30 -15.33
C HIS A 16 16.06 -25.83 -16.33
N VAL A 17 14.76 -25.67 -16.03
CA VAL A 17 13.68 -26.16 -16.90
C VAL A 17 13.75 -25.55 -18.29
N ASN A 18 14.04 -24.25 -18.39
CA ASN A 18 14.10 -23.55 -19.68
C ASN A 18 15.30 -24.01 -20.50
N GLU A 19 16.46 -24.24 -19.88
CA GLU A 19 17.66 -24.74 -20.56
C GLU A 19 17.46 -26.15 -21.12
N VAL A 20 16.86 -27.05 -20.33
CA VAL A 20 16.52 -28.41 -20.75
C VAL A 20 15.48 -28.39 -21.88
N ALA A 21 14.48 -27.50 -21.80
CA ALA A 21 13.47 -27.36 -22.81
C ALA A 21 14.05 -26.88 -24.16
N ASP A 22 15.00 -25.96 -24.13
CA ASP A 22 15.67 -25.47 -25.35
C ASP A 22 16.54 -26.56 -26.00
N VAL A 23 17.21 -27.38 -25.21
CA VAL A 23 17.94 -28.54 -25.73
C VAL A 23 17.02 -29.52 -26.44
N ILE A 24 15.85 -29.83 -25.84
CA ILE A 24 14.88 -30.77 -26.42
C ILE A 24 14.21 -30.15 -27.68
N ARG A 25 13.95 -28.85 -27.71
CA ARG A 25 13.45 -28.15 -28.89
C ARG A 25 14.45 -28.18 -30.05
N ASN A 26 15.73 -28.01 -29.76
CA ASN A 26 16.80 -28.10 -30.76
C ASN A 26 16.94 -29.51 -31.32
N MET A 27 16.48 -30.54 -30.63
CA MET A 27 16.37 -31.92 -31.11
C MET A 27 15.13 -32.15 -32.04
N GLY A 28 14.29 -31.10 -32.26
CA GLY A 28 13.14 -31.15 -33.13
C GLY A 28 11.84 -31.61 -32.46
N TYR A 29 11.78 -31.70 -31.14
CA TYR A 29 10.58 -32.10 -30.40
C TYR A 29 9.82 -30.87 -29.90
N ASN A 30 8.47 -31.03 -29.90
CA ASN A 30 7.60 -30.03 -29.27
C ASN A 30 7.67 -30.19 -27.75
N VAL A 31 7.99 -29.11 -27.04
CA VAL A 31 8.11 -29.10 -25.58
C VAL A 31 7.15 -28.07 -24.99
N GLU A 32 6.25 -28.52 -24.14
CA GLU A 32 5.45 -27.66 -23.28
C GLU A 32 6.05 -27.68 -21.87
N THR A 33 6.42 -26.52 -21.34
CA THR A 33 7.01 -26.40 -20.00
C THR A 33 6.04 -25.76 -19.04
N ASN A 34 5.98 -26.28 -17.81
CA ASN A 34 5.28 -25.60 -16.72
C ASN A 34 5.90 -24.22 -16.39
N ALA A 35 7.18 -24.01 -16.72
CA ALA A 35 7.85 -22.73 -16.55
C ALA A 35 7.25 -21.63 -17.46
N GLU A 36 6.99 -21.91 -18.73
CA GLU A 36 6.34 -20.96 -19.65
C GLU A 36 4.93 -20.59 -19.18
N TYR A 37 4.19 -21.58 -18.66
CA TYR A 37 2.88 -21.36 -18.06
C TYR A 37 2.98 -20.45 -16.82
N LEU A 38 3.94 -20.70 -15.94
CA LEU A 38 4.19 -19.88 -14.75
C LEU A 38 4.62 -18.45 -15.12
N ASP A 39 5.46 -18.27 -16.14
CA ASP A 39 5.89 -16.96 -16.60
C ASP A 39 4.73 -16.16 -17.22
N SER A 40 3.87 -16.83 -17.97
CA SER A 40 2.63 -16.23 -18.50
C SER A 40 1.69 -15.81 -17.37
N MET A 41 1.53 -16.64 -16.35
CA MET A 41 0.74 -16.29 -15.16
C MET A 41 1.37 -15.11 -14.39
N LYS A 42 2.69 -15.13 -14.16
CA LYS A 42 3.40 -14.02 -13.50
C LYS A 42 3.21 -12.70 -14.24
N SER A 43 3.29 -12.71 -15.57
CA SER A 43 3.09 -11.51 -16.39
C SER A 43 1.66 -10.97 -16.28
N GLN A 44 0.65 -11.84 -16.27
CA GLN A 44 -0.75 -11.45 -16.06
C GLN A 44 -0.96 -10.86 -14.65
N PHE A 45 -0.40 -11.49 -13.62
CA PHE A 45 -0.46 -10.95 -12.27
C PHE A 45 0.28 -9.61 -12.14
N ALA A 46 1.40 -9.42 -12.82
CA ALA A 46 2.13 -8.15 -12.84
C ALA A 46 1.28 -7.01 -13.43
N ILE A 47 0.50 -7.26 -14.47
CA ILE A 47 -0.43 -6.28 -15.04
C ILE A 47 -1.52 -5.92 -14.02
N VAL A 48 -2.13 -6.91 -13.38
CA VAL A 48 -3.15 -6.70 -12.34
C VAL A 48 -2.57 -5.89 -11.17
N GLN A 49 -1.37 -6.26 -10.71
CA GLN A 49 -0.67 -5.52 -9.65
C GLN A 49 -0.37 -4.07 -10.05
N ALA A 50 0.06 -3.82 -11.29
CA ALA A 50 0.33 -2.48 -11.78
C ALA A 50 -0.94 -1.61 -11.82
N VAL A 51 -2.08 -2.17 -12.28
CA VAL A 51 -3.37 -1.48 -12.30
C VAL A 51 -3.84 -1.17 -10.86
N LEU A 52 -3.82 -2.15 -9.97
CA LEU A 52 -4.21 -1.97 -8.57
C LEU A 52 -3.29 -0.98 -7.85
N GLY A 53 -1.98 -1.06 -8.12
CA GLY A 53 -0.99 -0.11 -7.61
C GLY A 53 -1.24 1.31 -8.10
N GLY A 54 -1.60 1.49 -9.37
CA GLY A 54 -1.98 2.77 -9.95
C GLY A 54 -3.23 3.37 -9.28
N ILE A 55 -4.27 2.57 -9.10
CA ILE A 55 -5.49 2.99 -8.38
C ILE A 55 -5.16 3.37 -6.94
N GLY A 56 -4.34 2.56 -6.26
CA GLY A 56 -3.88 2.83 -4.90
C GLY A 56 -3.08 4.13 -4.79
N ALA A 57 -2.19 4.40 -5.75
CA ALA A 57 -1.40 5.62 -5.79
C ALA A 57 -2.26 6.88 -5.95
N VAL A 58 -3.26 6.85 -6.84
CA VAL A 58 -4.22 7.95 -7.01
C VAL A 58 -5.06 8.14 -5.73
N SER A 59 -5.56 7.08 -5.14
CA SER A 59 -6.31 7.12 -3.87
C SER A 59 -5.49 7.73 -2.75
N LEU A 60 -4.20 7.36 -2.65
CA LEU A 60 -3.27 7.90 -1.68
C LEU A 60 -3.02 9.40 -1.88
N LEU A 61 -2.91 9.84 -3.13
CA LEU A 61 -2.74 11.26 -3.46
C LEU A 61 -3.97 12.07 -3.04
N VAL A 62 -5.17 11.57 -3.30
CA VAL A 62 -6.43 12.20 -2.85
C VAL A 62 -6.49 12.27 -1.33
N ALA A 63 -6.12 11.19 -0.64
CA ALA A 63 -6.06 11.17 0.83
C ALA A 63 -5.06 12.20 1.38
N ALA A 64 -3.86 12.32 0.76
CA ALA A 64 -2.85 13.31 1.15
C ALA A 64 -3.37 14.76 0.98
N ILE A 65 -4.10 15.05 -0.10
CA ILE A 65 -4.75 16.35 -0.30
C ILE A 65 -5.81 16.60 0.78
N GLY A 66 -6.59 15.57 1.14
CA GLY A 66 -7.58 15.64 2.21
C GLY A 66 -6.95 16.00 3.56
N ILE A 67 -5.85 15.32 3.92
CA ILE A 67 -5.09 15.63 5.13
C ILE A 67 -4.56 17.07 5.10
N ALA A 68 -3.97 17.50 3.99
CA ALA A 68 -3.44 18.85 3.83
C ALA A 68 -4.55 19.92 4.00
N ASN A 69 -5.72 19.69 3.43
CA ASN A 69 -6.87 20.60 3.56
C ASN A 69 -7.38 20.68 5.01
N THR A 70 -7.51 19.54 5.69
CA THR A 70 -7.94 19.48 7.10
C THR A 70 -6.94 20.21 7.99
N MET A 71 -5.63 20.00 7.78
CA MET A 71 -4.57 20.68 8.51
C MET A 71 -4.56 22.19 8.26
N MET A 72 -4.79 22.61 7.01
CA MET A 72 -4.90 24.04 6.68
C MET A 72 -6.06 24.69 7.43
N MET A 73 -7.22 24.05 7.48
CA MET A 73 -8.39 24.55 8.20
C MET A 73 -8.11 24.67 9.69
N SER A 74 -7.55 23.61 10.30
CA SER A 74 -7.14 23.60 11.72
C SER A 74 -6.17 24.75 12.05
N ILE A 75 -5.20 25.03 11.17
CA ILE A 75 -4.26 26.14 11.33
C ILE A 75 -4.98 27.51 11.29
N TYR A 76 -5.93 27.67 10.37
CA TYR A 76 -6.69 28.93 10.27
C TYR A 76 -7.55 29.16 11.49
N GLU A 77 -8.23 28.16 12.02
CA GLU A 77 -9.06 28.24 13.21
C GLU A 77 -8.23 28.59 14.45
N ARG A 78 -6.97 28.09 14.54
CA ARG A 78 -6.05 28.32 15.68
C ARG A 78 -5.03 29.43 15.43
N THR A 79 -5.23 30.29 14.44
CA THR A 79 -4.26 31.35 14.06
C THR A 79 -3.92 32.27 15.25
N LYS A 80 -4.90 32.60 16.07
CA LYS A 80 -4.72 33.45 17.27
C LYS A 80 -3.84 32.78 18.33
N GLU A 81 -4.05 31.50 18.59
CA GLU A 81 -3.23 30.70 19.52
C GLU A 81 -1.78 30.60 19.04
N ILE A 82 -1.58 30.37 17.72
CA ILE A 82 -0.26 30.33 17.09
C ILE A 82 0.45 31.70 17.25
N GLY A 83 -0.30 32.79 17.06
CA GLY A 83 0.21 34.13 17.26
C GLY A 83 0.69 34.37 18.70
N VAL A 84 -0.11 33.99 19.70
CA VAL A 84 0.23 34.07 21.12
C VAL A 84 1.46 33.24 21.46
N MET A 85 1.55 31.99 20.98
CA MET A 85 2.74 31.15 21.19
C MET A 85 4.01 31.78 20.65
N LYS A 86 3.94 32.47 19.50
CA LYS A 86 5.08 33.20 18.93
C LYS A 86 5.50 34.39 19.76
N VAL A 87 4.54 35.18 20.27
CA VAL A 87 4.82 36.33 21.15
C VAL A 87 5.44 35.89 22.47
N LEU A 88 5.02 34.74 23.00
CA LEU A 88 5.60 34.14 24.22
C LEU A 88 7.00 33.53 24.00
N GLY A 89 7.54 33.59 22.76
CA GLY A 89 8.88 33.13 22.45
C GLY A 89 8.99 31.66 22.08
N CYS A 90 7.88 30.99 21.79
CA CYS A 90 7.90 29.59 21.27
C CYS A 90 8.70 29.52 19.96
N SER A 91 9.62 28.56 19.87
CA SER A 91 10.42 28.40 18.67
C SER A 91 9.51 27.92 17.49
N LEU A 92 9.79 28.46 16.31
CA LEU A 92 9.05 28.05 15.08
C LEU A 92 9.17 26.55 14.81
N ARG A 93 10.24 25.94 15.27
CA ARG A 93 10.46 24.50 15.16
C ARG A 93 9.45 23.71 15.99
N ASN A 94 9.23 24.13 17.25
CA ASN A 94 8.29 23.47 18.15
C ASN A 94 6.85 23.55 17.60
N ILE A 95 6.47 24.71 17.06
CA ILE A 95 5.15 24.90 16.43
C ILE A 95 5.00 23.97 15.22
N ARG A 96 6.02 23.84 14.38
CA ARG A 96 6.00 22.91 13.24
C ARG A 96 5.88 21.45 13.70
N GLU A 97 6.68 21.04 14.69
CA GLU A 97 6.68 19.69 15.21
C GLU A 97 5.32 19.30 15.79
N MET A 98 4.63 20.24 16.45
CA MET A 98 3.27 20.04 16.95
C MET A 98 2.29 19.69 15.80
N PHE A 99 2.30 20.47 14.72
CA PHE A 99 1.44 20.20 13.56
C PHE A 99 1.82 18.91 12.81
N LEU A 100 3.12 18.58 12.76
CA LEU A 100 3.56 17.32 12.15
C LEU A 100 3.14 16.11 12.98
N LEU A 101 3.14 16.23 14.31
CA LEU A 101 2.59 15.19 15.18
C LEU A 101 1.08 15.02 14.96
N GLU A 102 0.32 16.12 14.86
CA GLU A 102 -1.11 16.06 14.55
C GLU A 102 -1.37 15.34 13.23
N ALA A 103 -0.61 15.67 12.17
CA ALA A 103 -0.67 14.98 10.89
C ALA A 103 -0.28 13.49 10.97
N ALA A 104 0.72 13.15 11.78
CA ALA A 104 1.12 11.77 12.05
C ALA A 104 0.01 10.98 12.74
N PHE A 105 -0.69 11.58 13.70
CA PHE A 105 -1.85 10.97 14.36
C PHE A 105 -3.01 10.74 13.39
N ILE A 106 -3.30 11.67 12.48
CA ILE A 106 -4.31 11.48 11.43
C ILE A 106 -3.93 10.27 10.56
N GLY A 107 -2.67 10.19 10.13
CA GLY A 107 -2.16 9.05 9.36
C GLY A 107 -2.24 7.74 10.14
N LEU A 108 -1.90 7.75 11.44
CA LEU A 108 -1.98 6.58 12.31
C LEU A 108 -3.42 6.05 12.45
N LEU A 109 -4.37 6.93 12.74
CA LEU A 109 -5.78 6.57 12.87
C LEU A 109 -6.35 6.06 11.54
N GLY A 110 -5.99 6.70 10.43
CA GLY A 110 -6.32 6.23 9.10
C GLY A 110 -5.74 4.86 8.79
N GLY A 111 -4.48 4.60 9.18
CA GLY A 111 -3.82 3.31 9.06
C GLY A 111 -4.50 2.20 9.88
N ILE A 112 -4.90 2.50 11.12
CA ILE A 112 -5.67 1.56 11.97
C ILE A 112 -7.00 1.24 11.30
N ALA A 113 -7.77 2.24 10.90
CA ALA A 113 -9.07 2.06 10.26
C ALA A 113 -8.94 1.26 8.95
N GLY A 114 -7.93 1.56 8.13
CA GLY A 114 -7.63 0.82 6.89
C GLY A 114 -7.28 -0.64 7.15
N ASN A 115 -6.45 -0.94 8.16
CA ASN A 115 -6.12 -2.31 8.54
C ASN A 115 -7.35 -3.07 9.05
N ILE A 116 -8.18 -2.47 9.90
CA ILE A 116 -9.44 -3.10 10.37
C ILE A 116 -10.33 -3.44 9.17
N LEU A 117 -10.52 -2.49 8.25
CA LEU A 117 -11.32 -2.71 7.06
C LEU A 117 -10.74 -3.83 6.18
N SER A 118 -9.42 -3.88 6.02
CA SER A 118 -8.73 -4.95 5.27
C SER A 118 -8.96 -6.33 5.91
N PHE A 119 -8.91 -6.44 7.24
CA PHE A 119 -9.21 -7.71 7.93
C PHE A 119 -10.67 -8.13 7.75
N VAL A 120 -11.61 -7.19 7.86
CA VAL A 120 -13.04 -7.46 7.62
C VAL A 120 -13.27 -7.94 6.18
N MET A 121 -12.67 -7.27 5.20
CA MET A 121 -12.78 -7.67 3.79
C MET A 121 -12.14 -9.04 3.53
N SER A 122 -10.97 -9.31 4.10
CA SER A 122 -10.30 -10.60 4.00
C SER A 122 -11.16 -11.74 4.57
N ALA A 123 -11.76 -11.52 5.74
CA ALA A 123 -12.67 -12.48 6.37
C ALA A 123 -13.91 -12.71 5.48
N ALA A 124 -14.51 -11.66 4.96
CA ALA A 124 -15.67 -11.75 4.07
C ALA A 124 -15.36 -12.55 2.80
N ILE A 125 -14.21 -12.31 2.17
CA ILE A 125 -13.75 -13.05 0.99
C ILE A 125 -13.60 -14.54 1.33
N ASN A 126 -12.95 -14.87 2.44
CA ASN A 126 -12.75 -16.26 2.86
C ASN A 126 -14.07 -16.99 3.14
N ILE A 127 -15.06 -16.30 3.74
CA ILE A 127 -16.39 -16.86 3.98
C ILE A 127 -17.14 -17.09 2.67
N ILE A 128 -17.18 -16.11 1.76
CA ILE A 128 -17.92 -16.20 0.49
C ILE A 128 -17.34 -17.30 -0.39
N VAL A 129 -16.03 -17.39 -0.50
CA VAL A 129 -15.39 -18.39 -1.34
C VAL A 129 -15.45 -19.79 -0.70
N GLY A 130 -15.30 -19.86 0.63
CA GLY A 130 -15.47 -21.12 1.37
C GLY A 130 -16.89 -21.68 1.28
N SER A 131 -17.92 -20.81 1.28
CA SER A 131 -19.32 -21.24 1.17
C SER A 131 -19.75 -21.61 -0.26
N SER A 132 -19.10 -21.07 -1.29
CA SER A 132 -19.47 -21.29 -2.69
C SER A 132 -19.03 -22.66 -3.24
N GLY A 133 -18.37 -23.50 -2.46
CA GLY A 133 -17.91 -24.84 -2.90
C GLY A 133 -16.90 -24.81 -4.07
N ALA A 134 -16.45 -23.64 -4.48
CA ALA A 134 -15.53 -23.46 -5.61
C ALA A 134 -14.14 -24.08 -5.35
N MET A 135 -13.86 -24.52 -4.12
CA MET A 135 -12.64 -25.19 -3.71
C MET A 135 -12.91 -26.51 -2.96
N SER A 136 -13.63 -27.44 -3.58
CA SER A 136 -13.74 -28.81 -3.09
C SER A 136 -12.45 -29.64 -3.31
N MET A 137 -11.31 -29.01 -3.49
CA MET A 137 -9.98 -29.65 -3.51
C MET A 137 -9.24 -29.39 -2.21
N GLY A 138 -9.61 -30.13 -1.17
CA GLY A 138 -8.77 -30.49 -0.03
C GLY A 138 -8.34 -29.34 0.89
N THR A 139 -8.81 -29.42 2.14
CA THR A 139 -8.23 -28.86 3.36
C THR A 139 -7.91 -27.36 3.42
N ASP A 140 -8.66 -26.65 4.27
CA ASP A 140 -8.28 -25.38 4.96
C ASP A 140 -7.48 -24.31 4.17
N SER A 141 -7.77 -24.12 2.89
CA SER A 141 -7.09 -23.09 2.11
C SER A 141 -7.76 -21.72 2.32
N THR A 142 -7.25 -20.97 3.28
CA THR A 142 -7.53 -19.52 3.36
C THR A 142 -6.96 -18.85 2.12
N ILE A 143 -7.82 -18.25 1.29
CA ILE A 143 -7.41 -17.56 0.04
C ILE A 143 -6.76 -16.22 0.35
N SER A 144 -7.28 -15.52 1.36
CA SER A 144 -6.78 -14.23 1.79
C SER A 144 -6.14 -14.36 3.17
N TYR A 145 -4.83 -14.14 3.23
CA TYR A 145 -4.04 -14.11 4.45
C TYR A 145 -3.25 -12.81 4.54
N ILE A 146 -3.42 -12.08 5.62
CA ILE A 146 -2.70 -10.82 5.87
C ILE A 146 -1.59 -11.11 6.90
N PRO A 147 -0.31 -11.11 6.51
CA PRO A 147 0.79 -11.33 7.43
C PRO A 147 0.99 -10.12 8.35
N TRP A 148 1.39 -10.36 9.60
CA TRP A 148 1.54 -9.33 10.62
C TRP A 148 2.57 -8.24 10.25
N TRP A 149 3.64 -8.59 9.53
CA TRP A 149 4.66 -7.64 9.08
C TRP A 149 4.09 -6.63 8.08
N LEU A 150 3.14 -7.04 7.24
CA LEU A 150 2.46 -6.17 6.29
C LEU A 150 1.60 -5.13 7.02
N VAL A 151 0.93 -5.54 8.12
CA VAL A 151 0.17 -4.63 8.98
C VAL A 151 1.09 -3.55 9.57
N LEU A 152 2.24 -3.94 10.11
CA LEU A 152 3.21 -2.98 10.65
C LEU A 152 3.74 -2.04 9.56
N MET A 153 4.07 -2.58 8.40
CA MET A 153 4.57 -1.80 7.27
C MET A 153 3.53 -0.80 6.75
N SER A 154 2.26 -1.21 6.65
CA SER A 154 1.17 -0.32 6.26
C SER A 154 0.93 0.79 7.28
N MET A 155 1.06 0.51 8.58
CA MET A 155 0.97 1.51 9.65
C MET A 155 2.08 2.56 9.54
N VAL A 156 3.33 2.13 9.39
CA VAL A 156 4.46 3.04 9.21
C VAL A 156 4.25 3.90 7.95
N PHE A 157 3.82 3.28 6.87
CA PHE A 157 3.55 3.97 5.61
C PHE A 157 2.42 5.00 5.76
N ALA A 158 1.34 4.68 6.44
CA ALA A 158 0.23 5.60 6.70
C ALA A 158 0.67 6.83 7.51
N VAL A 159 1.49 6.63 8.54
CA VAL A 159 2.08 7.73 9.32
C VAL A 159 2.98 8.59 8.45
N LEU A 160 3.84 7.99 7.62
CA LEU A 160 4.71 8.73 6.69
C LEU A 160 3.91 9.59 5.73
N VAL A 161 2.85 9.06 5.15
CA VAL A 161 1.95 9.81 4.25
C VAL A 161 1.30 10.97 5.00
N GLY A 162 0.82 10.76 6.23
CA GLY A 162 0.26 11.80 7.08
C GLY A 162 1.26 12.94 7.31
N VAL A 163 2.49 12.60 7.71
CA VAL A 163 3.56 13.58 7.94
C VAL A 163 3.93 14.35 6.67
N LEU A 164 4.07 13.65 5.54
CA LEU A 164 4.39 14.29 4.26
C LEU A 164 3.28 15.24 3.80
N ALA A 165 2.02 14.81 3.93
CA ALA A 165 0.85 15.63 3.59
C ALA A 165 0.72 16.87 4.49
N GLY A 166 1.03 16.72 5.80
CA GLY A 166 0.99 17.80 6.79
C GLY A 166 2.18 18.76 6.74
N TYR A 167 3.25 18.39 6.03
CA TYR A 167 4.47 19.21 6.00
C TYR A 167 4.26 20.60 5.39
N PHE A 168 3.55 20.69 4.26
CA PHE A 168 3.27 21.99 3.61
C PHE A 168 2.40 22.90 4.48
N PRO A 169 1.26 22.45 5.02
CA PRO A 169 0.46 23.24 5.96
C PRO A 169 1.24 23.67 7.19
N ALA A 170 1.99 22.78 7.83
CA ALA A 170 2.80 23.08 8.99
C ALA A 170 3.85 24.18 8.71
N LYS A 171 4.50 24.12 7.54
CA LYS A 171 5.44 25.17 7.10
C LYS A 171 4.74 26.51 6.86
N ARG A 172 3.51 26.50 6.41
CA ARG A 172 2.72 27.72 6.19
C ARG A 172 2.32 28.38 7.50
N ALA A 173 1.97 27.59 8.53
CA ALA A 173 1.69 28.08 9.88
C ALA A 173 2.85 28.89 10.48
N MET A 174 4.10 28.49 10.19
CA MET A 174 5.28 29.23 10.67
C MET A 174 5.41 30.63 10.04
N LYS A 175 4.86 30.86 8.85
CA LYS A 175 4.94 32.14 8.13
C LYS A 175 3.88 33.15 8.55
N LEU A 176 2.88 32.76 9.37
CA LEU A 176 1.86 33.64 9.87
C LEU A 176 2.48 34.75 10.73
N SER A 177 2.20 36.02 10.41
CA SER A 177 2.66 37.15 11.17
C SER A 177 1.90 37.22 12.50
N PRO A 178 2.62 37.34 13.65
CA PRO A 178 1.99 37.49 14.97
C PRO A 178 1.04 38.70 15.05
N LEU A 179 1.43 39.81 14.42
CA LEU A 179 0.64 41.03 14.37
C LEU A 179 -0.64 40.92 13.57
N ALA A 180 -0.60 40.18 12.44
CA ALA A 180 -1.79 39.90 11.61
C ALA A 180 -2.76 38.96 12.32
N ALA A 181 -2.26 38.01 13.11
CA ALA A 181 -3.03 37.06 13.88
C ALA A 181 -3.86 37.70 15.02
N ILE A 182 -3.36 38.80 15.59
CA ILE A 182 -4.00 39.50 16.71
C ILE A 182 -4.93 40.63 16.22
N ARG A 183 -4.71 41.17 15.01
CA ARG A 183 -5.42 42.35 14.46
C ARG A 183 -6.65 42.04 13.64
N ASN A 184 -6.87 40.77 13.26
CA ASN A 184 -8.11 40.37 12.56
C ASN A 184 -9.23 40.17 13.61
N GLU A 185 -9.91 41.23 13.91
CA GLU A 185 -11.34 41.28 14.26
C GLU A 185 -12.14 41.46 12.99
#